data_9c86808479295185ced25b30e80ab70d
#
_entry.id   9c86808479295185ced25b30e80ab70d
#
_cell.length_a   1.000
_cell.length_b   1.000
_cell.length_c   1.000
_cell.angle_alpha   90.00
_cell.angle_beta   90.00
_cell.angle_gamma   90.00
#
_symmetry.space_group_name_H-M   'P 1'
#
loop_
_entity.id
_entity.type
_entity.pdbx_description
1 polymer ?
#
loop_
_entity_poly.entity_id
_entity_poly.type
_entity_poly.pdbx_seq_one_letter_code
_entity_poly.pdbx_strand_id
1 'polypeptide(L)'
;MRELGADDSPDLQAVLDALDDPDCRMIVKRLEEPTSANEVAEATGVPLSTTYRKLDLLTEASILEERTEIREGGHHTTKYVLDFEAVRIKLSEGREFEASITCPPRTADEQLSQLWSEVRKET
;
A
#
# COMPACT_ATOMS: atom_id res chain seq x y z
N MET A 1 -13.07 0.21 -5.40
CA MET A 1 -12.02 1.17 -5.06
C MET A 1 -12.34 1.84 -3.73
N ARG A 2 -11.37 1.90 -2.84
CA ARG A 2 -11.58 2.51 -1.52
C ARG A 2 -10.73 3.78 -1.41
N GLU A 3 -11.18 4.73 -0.63
CA GLU A 3 -10.43 5.93 -0.34
C GLU A 3 -10.33 6.07 1.17
N LEU A 4 -9.16 6.45 1.68
CA LEU A 4 -8.98 6.64 3.11
C LEU A 4 -9.76 7.88 3.56
N GLY A 5 -10.47 7.75 4.69
CA GLY A 5 -11.19 8.85 5.27
C GLY A 5 -10.27 9.91 5.84
N ALA A 6 -10.83 11.03 6.29
CA ALA A 6 -10.06 12.15 6.82
C ALA A 6 -9.17 11.75 8.01
N ASP A 7 -9.68 10.85 8.86
CA ASP A 7 -8.94 10.37 10.05
C ASP A 7 -7.85 9.38 9.68
N ASP A 8 -7.97 8.75 8.51
CA ASP A 8 -7.01 7.75 8.01
C ASP A 8 -6.13 8.32 6.91
N SER A 9 -6.16 9.64 6.69
CA SER A 9 -5.36 10.28 5.67
C SER A 9 -3.87 10.07 5.95
N PRO A 10 -3.09 9.72 4.93
CA PRO A 10 -1.66 9.54 5.11
C PRO A 10 -0.98 10.88 5.39
N ASP A 11 0.15 10.82 6.08
CA ASP A 11 0.97 12.00 6.26
C ASP A 11 1.59 12.36 4.91
N LEU A 12 1.37 13.58 4.45
CA LEU A 12 1.88 14.05 3.17
C LEU A 12 3.40 13.86 3.06
N GLN A 13 4.14 14.23 4.11
CA GLN A 13 5.59 14.12 4.07
C GLN A 13 6.04 12.67 3.93
N ALA A 14 5.37 11.75 4.63
CA ALA A 14 5.69 10.32 4.53
C ALA A 14 5.47 9.81 3.12
N VAL A 15 4.37 10.23 2.47
CA VAL A 15 4.08 9.84 1.08
C VAL A 15 5.15 10.38 0.14
N LEU A 16 5.50 11.65 0.28
CA LEU A 16 6.52 12.28 -0.58
C LEU A 16 7.88 11.63 -0.40
N ASP A 17 8.28 11.37 0.84
CA ASP A 17 9.57 10.73 1.13
C ASP A 17 9.65 9.32 0.55
N ALA A 18 8.57 8.55 0.69
CA ALA A 18 8.55 7.19 0.16
C ALA A 18 8.62 7.18 -1.36
N LEU A 19 7.84 8.03 -2.01
CA LEU A 19 7.80 8.06 -3.49
C LEU A 19 9.01 8.75 -4.11
N ASP A 20 9.73 9.58 -3.36
CA ASP A 20 10.98 10.19 -3.81
C ASP A 20 12.13 9.19 -3.84
N ASP A 21 12.01 8.09 -3.12
CA ASP A 21 13.07 7.10 -3.00
C ASP A 21 13.00 6.07 -4.14
N PRO A 22 14.07 5.93 -4.95
CA PRO A 22 14.08 4.98 -6.06
C PRO A 22 13.90 3.53 -5.61
N ASP A 23 14.45 3.15 -4.45
CA ASP A 23 14.31 1.80 -3.93
C ASP A 23 12.86 1.52 -3.54
N CYS A 24 12.19 2.49 -2.93
CA CYS A 24 10.78 2.36 -2.60
C CYS A 24 9.93 2.17 -3.84
N ARG A 25 10.19 2.96 -4.88
CA ARG A 25 9.45 2.82 -6.15
C ARG A 25 9.70 1.45 -6.79
N MET A 26 10.92 0.95 -6.73
CA MET A 26 11.25 -0.37 -7.27
C MET A 26 10.49 -1.48 -6.52
N ILE A 27 10.44 -1.38 -5.19
CA ILE A 27 9.71 -2.33 -4.36
C ILE A 27 8.23 -2.35 -4.74
N VAL A 28 7.62 -1.18 -4.85
CA VAL A 28 6.20 -1.07 -5.22
C VAL A 28 5.92 -1.72 -6.56
N LYS A 29 6.78 -1.50 -7.54
CA LYS A 29 6.62 -2.07 -8.88
C LYS A 29 6.69 -3.59 -8.89
N ARG A 30 7.39 -4.19 -7.92
CA ARG A 30 7.59 -5.64 -7.88
C ARG A 30 6.61 -6.37 -6.97
N LEU A 31 5.81 -5.64 -6.20
CA LEU A 31 4.87 -6.23 -5.26
C LEU A 31 3.54 -6.53 -5.93
N GLU A 32 3.45 -7.68 -6.60
CA GLU A 32 2.23 -8.12 -7.27
C GLU A 32 1.35 -8.98 -6.37
N GLU A 33 1.95 -9.58 -5.34
CA GLU A 33 1.24 -10.45 -4.39
C GLU A 33 1.84 -10.29 -3.00
N PRO A 34 1.21 -10.80 -1.95
CA PRO A 34 1.78 -10.71 -0.60
C PRO A 34 3.18 -11.30 -0.55
N THR A 35 4.13 -10.54 -0.06
CA THR A 35 5.56 -10.88 -0.15
C THR A 35 6.27 -10.53 1.16
N SER A 36 7.14 -11.43 1.63
CA SER A 36 7.94 -11.18 2.83
C SER A 36 9.12 -10.25 2.52
N ALA A 37 9.71 -9.69 3.58
CA ALA A 37 10.88 -8.82 3.43
C ALA A 37 12.05 -9.56 2.77
N ASN A 38 12.28 -10.82 3.13
CA ASN A 38 13.34 -11.63 2.50
C ASN A 38 13.12 -11.78 1.00
N GLU A 39 11.88 -12.08 0.61
CA GLU A 39 11.53 -12.23 -0.80
C GLU A 39 11.68 -10.92 -1.56
N VAL A 40 11.32 -9.80 -0.95
CA VAL A 40 11.49 -8.48 -1.55
C VAL A 40 12.98 -8.19 -1.75
N ALA A 41 13.80 -8.46 -0.74
CA ALA A 41 15.25 -8.23 -0.84
C ALA A 41 15.86 -9.05 -1.98
N GLU A 42 15.46 -10.31 -2.12
CA GLU A 42 15.93 -11.16 -3.21
C GLU A 42 15.48 -10.65 -4.57
N ALA A 43 14.24 -10.21 -4.69
CA ALA A 43 13.70 -9.75 -5.95
C ALA A 43 14.31 -8.42 -6.43
N THR A 44 14.65 -7.54 -5.48
CA THR A 44 15.16 -6.21 -5.82
C THR A 44 16.68 -6.10 -5.79
N GLY A 45 17.35 -7.01 -5.09
CA GLY A 45 18.80 -6.91 -4.89
C GLY A 45 19.20 -5.93 -3.79
N VAL A 46 18.24 -5.37 -3.08
CA VAL A 46 18.50 -4.45 -1.98
C VAL A 46 18.86 -5.24 -0.72
N PRO A 47 19.88 -4.83 0.05
CA PRO A 47 20.22 -5.52 1.30
C PRO A 47 19.02 -5.61 2.25
N LEU A 48 18.92 -6.71 2.98
CA LEU A 48 17.76 -6.97 3.83
C LEU A 48 17.50 -5.86 4.86
N SER A 49 18.53 -5.35 5.52
CA SER A 49 18.36 -4.28 6.50
C SER A 49 17.79 -3.01 5.86
N THR A 50 18.25 -2.69 4.67
CA THR A 50 17.73 -1.55 3.91
C THR A 50 16.31 -1.81 3.46
N THR A 51 16.02 -3.06 3.04
CA THR A 51 14.69 -3.45 2.63
C THR A 51 13.67 -3.24 3.75
N TYR A 52 13.98 -3.64 4.97
CA TYR A 52 13.08 -3.41 6.11
C TYR A 52 12.80 -1.92 6.31
N ARG A 53 13.83 -1.11 6.22
CA ARG A 53 13.67 0.34 6.39
C ARG A 53 12.78 0.95 5.31
N LYS A 54 12.94 0.51 4.05
CA LYS A 54 12.11 1.00 2.94
C LYS A 54 10.67 0.51 3.05
N LEU A 55 10.48 -0.73 3.50
CA LEU A 55 9.14 -1.28 3.72
C LEU A 55 8.43 -0.50 4.83
N ASP A 56 9.14 -0.11 5.88
CA ASP A 56 8.58 0.71 6.95
C ASP A 56 8.14 2.08 6.43
N LEU A 57 8.96 2.72 5.61
CA LEU A 57 8.61 4.01 5.00
C LEU A 57 7.33 3.89 4.18
N LEU A 58 7.22 2.84 3.37
CA LEU A 58 6.05 2.62 2.53
C LEU A 58 4.80 2.31 3.36
N THR A 59 4.98 1.58 4.46
CA THR A 59 3.86 1.25 5.36
C THR A 59 3.38 2.51 6.09
N GLU A 60 4.28 3.35 6.55
CA GLU A 60 3.93 4.62 7.19
C GLU A 60 3.20 5.55 6.23
N ALA A 61 3.55 5.48 4.95
CA ALA A 61 2.91 6.29 3.91
C ALA A 61 1.56 5.72 3.48
N SER A 62 1.13 4.59 4.05
CA SER A 62 -0.11 3.89 3.70
C SER A 62 -0.12 3.33 2.28
N ILE A 63 1.04 3.18 1.69
CA ILE A 63 1.19 2.58 0.35
C ILE A 63 1.19 1.06 0.45
N LEU A 64 1.81 0.52 1.50
CA LEU A 64 1.81 -0.91 1.79
C LEU A 64 1.08 -1.19 3.08
N GLU A 65 0.56 -2.40 3.19
CA GLU A 65 -0.06 -2.92 4.39
C GLU A 65 0.70 -4.15 4.85
N GLU A 66 0.95 -4.24 6.15
CA GLU A 66 1.54 -5.44 6.73
C GLU A 66 0.43 -6.44 7.07
N ARG A 67 0.67 -7.70 6.76
CA ARG A 67 -0.20 -8.81 7.15
C ARG A 67 0.62 -9.90 7.79
N THR A 68 0.12 -10.47 8.88
CA THR A 68 0.77 -11.59 9.53
C THR A 68 0.09 -12.87 9.07
N GLU A 69 0.87 -13.76 8.46
CA GLU A 69 0.39 -15.09 8.09
C GLU A 69 0.78 -16.07 9.19
N ILE A 70 -0.19 -16.88 9.61
CA ILE A 70 0.06 -17.97 10.56
C ILE A 70 0.28 -19.24 9.75
N ARG A 71 1.47 -19.84 9.85
CA ARG A 71 1.80 -21.07 9.16
C ARG A 71 1.56 -22.28 10.06
N GLU A 72 1.53 -23.45 9.44
CA GLU A 72 1.44 -24.71 10.19
C GLU A 72 2.59 -24.78 11.19
N GLY A 73 2.31 -25.24 12.40
CA GLY A 73 3.30 -25.29 13.46
C GLY A 73 3.38 -24.04 14.30
N GLY A 74 2.50 -23.06 14.07
CA GLY A 74 2.43 -21.84 14.87
C GLY A 74 3.43 -20.76 14.52
N HIS A 75 4.14 -20.90 13.41
CA HIS A 75 5.07 -19.87 12.94
C HIS A 75 4.33 -18.71 12.30
N HIS A 76 4.80 -17.51 12.57
CA HIS A 76 4.23 -16.29 12.01
C HIS A 76 5.20 -15.71 10.99
N THR A 77 4.67 -15.27 9.85
CA THR A 77 5.45 -14.60 8.83
C THR A 77 4.76 -13.29 8.47
N THR A 78 5.51 -12.19 8.49
CA THR A 78 4.98 -10.90 8.07
C THR A 78 5.11 -10.80 6.56
N LYS A 79 4.00 -10.49 5.91
CA LYS A 79 3.94 -10.24 4.47
C LYS A 79 3.53 -8.80 4.25
N TYR A 80 3.95 -8.25 3.14
CA TYR A 80 3.59 -6.89 2.74
C TYR A 80 2.73 -6.96 1.49
N VAL A 81 1.69 -6.17 1.47
CA VAL A 81 0.70 -6.15 0.38
C VAL A 81 0.59 -4.72 -0.13
N LEU A 82 0.51 -4.57 -1.44
CA LEU A 82 0.29 -3.26 -2.03
C LEU A 82 -1.15 -2.81 -1.73
N ASP A 83 -1.27 -1.69 -1.03
CA ASP A 83 -2.56 -1.11 -0.65
C ASP A 83 -2.66 0.29 -1.25
N PHE A 84 -2.29 0.40 -2.51
CA PHE A 84 -2.13 1.68 -3.19
C PHE A 84 -2.50 1.54 -4.66
N GLU A 85 -3.33 2.43 -5.14
CA GLU A 85 -3.65 2.52 -6.56
C GLU A 85 -3.31 3.90 -7.10
N ALA A 86 -3.66 4.93 -6.34
CA ALA A 86 -3.38 6.31 -6.72
C ALA A 86 -3.18 7.18 -5.49
N VAL A 87 -2.33 8.18 -5.63
CA VAL A 87 -2.17 9.23 -4.63
C VAL A 87 -2.66 10.51 -5.27
N ARG A 88 -3.51 11.23 -4.53
CA ARG A 88 -3.97 12.56 -4.94
C ARG A 88 -3.43 13.57 -3.95
N ILE A 89 -2.80 14.61 -4.47
CA ILE A 89 -2.32 15.72 -3.66
C ILE A 89 -3.04 16.95 -4.14
N LYS A 90 -3.69 17.66 -3.22
CA LYS A 90 -4.42 18.88 -3.58
C LYS A 90 -4.11 19.99 -2.60
N LEU A 91 -4.37 21.20 -3.01
CA LEU A 91 -4.30 22.40 -2.16
C LEU A 91 -5.71 22.73 -1.72
N SER A 92 -5.96 22.72 -0.41
CA SER A 92 -7.27 22.99 0.14
C SER A 92 -7.62 24.49 0.03
N GLU A 93 -8.87 24.83 0.31
CA GLU A 93 -9.30 26.22 0.34
C GLU A 93 -8.55 27.01 1.42
N GLY A 94 -8.15 26.35 2.50
CA GLY A 94 -7.33 26.93 3.54
C GLY A 94 -5.86 27.05 3.20
N ARG A 95 -5.49 26.73 1.95
CA ARG A 95 -4.11 26.82 1.45
C ARG A 95 -3.17 25.82 2.13
N GLU A 96 -3.66 24.66 2.46
CA GLU A 96 -2.87 23.58 3.01
C GLU A 96 -2.85 22.41 2.03
N PHE A 97 -1.71 21.72 1.93
CA PHE A 97 -1.61 20.54 1.09
C PHE A 97 -2.24 19.36 1.80
N GLU A 98 -3.01 18.59 1.06
CA GLU A 98 -3.65 17.38 1.54
C GLU A 98 -3.32 16.22 0.63
N ALA A 99 -3.04 15.06 1.23
CA ALA A 99 -2.80 13.83 0.47
C ALA A 99 -3.93 12.85 0.74
N SER A 100 -4.36 12.14 -0.29
CA SER A 100 -5.29 11.02 -0.14
C SER A 100 -4.81 9.86 -0.99
N ILE A 101 -5.11 8.65 -0.53
CA ILE A 101 -4.73 7.44 -1.24
C ILE A 101 -5.98 6.65 -1.58
N THR A 102 -6.06 6.24 -2.84
CA THR A 102 -7.09 5.33 -3.30
C THR A 102 -6.53 3.91 -3.20
N CYS A 103 -7.26 3.03 -2.54
CA CYS A 103 -6.83 1.66 -2.31
C CYS A 103 -7.57 0.70 -3.22
N PRO A 104 -6.89 -0.34 -3.76
CA PRO A 104 -7.59 -1.36 -4.52
C PRO A 104 -8.41 -2.27 -3.59
N PRO A 105 -9.38 -3.02 -4.14
CA PRO A 105 -10.07 -4.03 -3.35
C PRO A 105 -9.08 -5.07 -2.83
N ARG A 106 -9.22 -5.45 -1.56
CA ARG A 106 -8.30 -6.39 -0.92
C ARG A 106 -8.60 -7.86 -1.19
N THR A 107 -9.86 -8.16 -1.45
CA THR A 107 -10.31 -9.55 -1.59
C THR A 107 -11.14 -9.71 -2.84
N ALA A 108 -11.28 -10.96 -3.29
CA ALA A 108 -12.16 -11.30 -4.40
C ALA A 108 -13.60 -10.91 -4.09
N ASP A 109 -14.02 -11.05 -2.84
CA ASP A 109 -15.37 -10.68 -2.42
C ASP A 109 -15.62 -9.18 -2.56
N GLU A 110 -14.64 -8.35 -2.21
CA GLU A 110 -14.74 -6.91 -2.42
C GLU A 110 -14.85 -6.56 -3.89
N GLN A 111 -14.06 -7.22 -4.73
CA GLN A 111 -14.12 -7.02 -6.18
C GLN A 111 -15.48 -7.40 -6.74
N LEU A 112 -16.01 -8.53 -6.32
CA LEU A 112 -17.34 -8.97 -6.74
C LEU A 112 -18.42 -7.99 -6.30
N SER A 113 -18.33 -7.51 -5.07
CA SER A 113 -19.28 -6.53 -4.54
C SER A 113 -19.26 -5.24 -5.37
N GLN A 114 -18.09 -4.78 -5.76
CA GLN A 114 -17.97 -3.59 -6.60
C GLN A 114 -18.58 -3.82 -7.98
N LEU A 115 -18.32 -4.96 -8.60
CA LEU A 115 -18.87 -5.29 -9.89
C LEU A 115 -20.41 -5.33 -9.86
N TRP A 116 -20.97 -5.96 -8.82
CA TRP A 116 -22.41 -6.01 -8.65
C TRP A 116 -23.00 -4.62 -8.45
N SER A 117 -22.33 -3.76 -7.68
CA SER A 117 -22.79 -2.40 -7.48
C SER A 117 -22.81 -1.60 -8.76
N GLU A 118 -21.81 -1.78 -9.62
CA GLU A 118 -21.74 -1.10 -10.90
C GLU A 118 -22.84 -1.58 -11.85
N VAL A 119 -23.08 -2.88 -11.87
CA VAL A 119 -24.17 -3.45 -12.70
C VAL A 119 -25.52 -2.89 -12.27
N ARG A 120 -25.77 -2.76 -10.97
CA ARG A 120 -27.03 -2.21 -10.46
C ARG A 120 -27.21 -0.74 -10.81
N LYS A 121 -26.14 0.02 -10.88
CA LYS A 121 -26.22 1.44 -11.22
C LYS A 121 -26.60 1.68 -12.67
N GLU A 122 -26.32 0.73 -13.52
CA GLU A 122 -26.60 0.85 -14.95
C GLU A 122 -28.04 0.42 -15.31
N THR A 123 -28.73 -0.16 -14.37
CA THR A 123 -30.14 -0.56 -14.56
C THR A 123 -31.06 0.39 -13.81
#